data_ac492b2e2a78811f31b89ba56d4958ff
#
_entry.id   ac492b2e2a78811f31b89ba56d4958ff
#
_cell.length_a   1.000
_cell.length_b   1.000
_cell.length_c   1.000
_cell.angle_alpha   90.00
_cell.angle_beta   90.00
_cell.angle_gamma   90.00
#
_symmetry.space_group_name_H-M   'P 1'
#
loop_
_entity.id
_entity.type
_entity.pdbx_description
1 polymer ?
#
loop_
_entity_poly.entity_id
_entity_poly.type
_entity_poly.pdbx_seq_one_letter_code
_entity_poly.pdbx_strand_id
1 'polypeptide(L)'
;MTTAHKSRVLDMTRGDPFRLVLQFSLPLFCSNLLQQVYNLTDTALAGHLLGSAALAEIGATAALYGLIMNFAFGMNNGLALTVSRCFGAGEREGIRRAVGWMVTLSAAVSLVLTTVSLLGRGALLQALQVPAEVWDGAAAYLTVILLGIPLTMLYNMEAALLRAVGNSVTPLLFLLFSSVLNVGLDAAFMGPLGMGVRGAAVATVLAQGISAVLGAVYLVRSYPELHFTPAHLKKSTRRAVMNMFWAGMSMGLMSAIYNLGSVALQSSINALGSVYITAQTAARRMAEMYFIPGGALGISVATFSSQNLGAGRRSRIGQSVRAAMKIYFVWWLFVLAFTFLLGEPVLRLITGSSDARIISNAMLYLKISVPIIPPMAVLVILRNMLQGIRHTVEPLLASALELIGKVIFAVWLVPVWGYRAVCFCEPTTWIICFVFILLAVWRCRSDLQDACPPDKTPA
;
A
#
# COMPACT_ATOMS: atom_id res chain seq x y z
N MET A 1 -29.07 8.30 -9.74
CA MET A 1 -28.05 8.78 -8.77
C MET A 1 -28.65 9.91 -7.97
N THR A 2 -28.83 9.73 -6.67
CA THR A 2 -29.29 10.80 -5.76
C THR A 2 -28.21 11.91 -5.71
N THR A 3 -28.63 13.16 -5.52
CA THR A 3 -27.76 14.35 -5.52
C THR A 3 -26.56 14.27 -4.57
N ALA A 4 -26.71 13.62 -3.42
CA ALA A 4 -25.65 13.37 -2.43
C ALA A 4 -24.56 12.41 -2.93
N HIS A 5 -24.85 11.54 -3.90
CA HIS A 5 -23.94 10.55 -4.44
C HIS A 5 -23.01 11.16 -5.51
N LYS A 6 -23.54 12.07 -6.34
CA LYS A 6 -22.75 12.82 -7.34
C LYS A 6 -21.65 13.68 -6.71
N SER A 7 -21.81 14.12 -5.46
CA SER A 7 -20.86 15.00 -4.77
C SER A 7 -19.57 14.28 -4.30
N ARG A 8 -19.54 12.94 -4.25
CA ARG A 8 -18.38 12.17 -3.76
C ARG A 8 -17.51 11.55 -4.87
N VAL A 9 -17.98 11.57 -6.11
CA VAL A 9 -17.25 11.00 -7.27
C VAL A 9 -16.51 12.14 -7.97
N LEU A 10 -15.19 12.05 -8.04
CA LEU A 10 -14.34 12.99 -8.76
C LEU A 10 -14.09 12.47 -10.18
N ASP A 11 -14.61 13.18 -11.19
CA ASP A 11 -14.23 12.94 -12.59
C ASP A 11 -12.84 13.51 -12.84
N MET A 12 -11.82 12.64 -12.86
CA MET A 12 -10.43 13.06 -13.03
C MET A 12 -10.09 13.49 -14.47
N THR A 13 -11.02 13.32 -15.39
CA THR A 13 -10.80 13.74 -16.78
C THR A 13 -11.08 15.22 -17.01
N ARG A 14 -11.75 15.92 -16.06
CA ARG A 14 -12.16 17.32 -16.16
C ARG A 14 -11.71 18.14 -14.97
N GLY A 15 -11.47 19.43 -15.15
CA GLY A 15 -11.05 20.35 -14.09
C GLY A 15 -9.54 20.44 -13.92
N ASP A 16 -9.12 21.20 -12.90
CA ASP A 16 -7.69 21.43 -12.61
C ASP A 16 -7.01 20.20 -12.00
N PRO A 17 -5.93 19.68 -12.62
CA PRO A 17 -5.23 18.49 -12.13
C PRO A 17 -4.69 18.61 -10.71
N PHE A 18 -4.24 19.81 -10.30
CA PHE A 18 -3.71 20.04 -8.95
C PHE A 18 -4.80 19.82 -7.89
N ARG A 19 -5.96 20.44 -8.09
CA ARG A 19 -7.11 20.32 -7.17
C ARG A 19 -7.61 18.86 -7.13
N LEU A 20 -7.71 18.20 -8.28
CA LEU A 20 -8.18 16.81 -8.36
C LEU A 20 -7.25 15.85 -7.64
N VAL A 21 -5.94 15.96 -7.87
CA VAL A 21 -4.93 15.13 -7.19
C VAL A 21 -4.97 15.37 -5.68
N LEU A 22 -5.04 16.64 -5.25
CA LEU A 22 -5.09 16.98 -3.83
C LEU A 22 -6.38 16.46 -3.16
N GLN A 23 -7.54 16.73 -3.76
CA GLN A 23 -8.83 16.30 -3.21
C GLN A 23 -8.97 14.77 -3.13
N PHE A 24 -8.37 14.04 -4.08
CA PHE A 24 -8.42 12.60 -4.09
C PHE A 24 -7.39 11.97 -3.15
N SER A 25 -6.19 12.56 -3.05
CA SER A 25 -5.12 12.04 -2.18
C SER A 25 -5.35 12.33 -0.69
N LEU A 26 -6.08 13.37 -0.32
CA LEU A 26 -6.31 13.74 1.07
C LEU A 26 -7.08 12.65 1.86
N PRO A 27 -8.21 12.09 1.38
CA PRO A 27 -8.86 10.97 2.05
C PRO A 27 -7.98 9.71 2.12
N LEU A 28 -7.14 9.45 1.10
CA LEU A 28 -6.18 8.35 1.12
C LEU A 28 -5.09 8.55 2.19
N PHE A 29 -4.59 9.77 2.31
CA PHE A 29 -3.66 10.13 3.37
C PHE A 29 -4.27 9.91 4.76
N CYS A 30 -5.51 10.41 4.97
CA CYS A 30 -6.25 10.18 6.21
C CYS A 30 -6.50 8.68 6.47
N SER A 31 -6.79 7.88 5.44
CA SER A 31 -6.94 6.44 5.56
C SER A 31 -5.65 5.76 6.03
N ASN A 32 -4.50 6.15 5.48
CA ASN A 32 -3.22 5.60 5.88
C ASN A 32 -2.85 5.99 7.32
N LEU A 33 -3.13 7.22 7.73
CA LEU A 33 -2.95 7.65 9.13
C LEU A 33 -3.87 6.87 10.07
N LEU A 34 -5.15 6.73 9.72
CA LEU A 34 -6.12 5.97 10.50
C LEU A 34 -5.68 4.51 10.63
N GLN A 35 -5.13 3.91 9.57
CA GLN A 35 -4.59 2.54 9.62
C GLN A 35 -3.42 2.42 10.62
N GLN A 36 -2.56 3.44 10.73
CA GLN A 36 -1.47 3.43 11.73
C GLN A 36 -2.02 3.54 13.17
N VAL A 37 -3.00 4.41 13.38
CA VAL A 37 -3.67 4.53 14.68
C VAL A 37 -4.36 3.22 15.05
N TYR A 38 -5.07 2.61 14.11
CA TYR A 38 -5.70 1.30 14.26
C TYR A 38 -4.69 0.22 14.69
N ASN A 39 -3.56 0.08 13.97
CA ASN A 39 -2.54 -0.92 14.28
C ASN A 39 -1.93 -0.70 15.69
N LEU A 40 -1.74 0.56 16.09
CA LEU A 40 -1.26 0.88 17.42
C LEU A 40 -2.27 0.54 18.51
N THR A 41 -3.55 0.84 18.28
CA THR A 41 -4.65 0.55 19.22
C THR A 41 -4.83 -0.95 19.41
N ASP A 42 -4.84 -1.72 18.34
CA ASP A 42 -4.93 -3.18 18.36
C ASP A 42 -3.77 -3.80 19.17
N THR A 43 -2.54 -3.38 18.88
CA THR A 43 -1.35 -3.82 19.64
C THR A 43 -1.43 -3.43 21.13
N ALA A 44 -1.89 -2.22 21.44
CA ALA A 44 -2.02 -1.75 22.82
C ALA A 44 -3.10 -2.54 23.58
N LEU A 45 -4.25 -2.81 22.96
CA LEU A 45 -5.31 -3.63 23.55
C LEU A 45 -4.84 -5.05 23.82
N ALA A 46 -4.18 -5.70 22.85
CA ALA A 46 -3.63 -7.03 23.03
C ALA A 46 -2.62 -7.07 24.20
N GLY A 47 -1.74 -6.07 24.29
CA GLY A 47 -0.77 -5.97 25.38
C GLY A 47 -1.39 -5.75 26.75
N HIS A 48 -2.43 -4.91 26.86
CA HIS A 48 -3.10 -4.64 28.11
C HIS A 48 -4.00 -5.77 28.60
N LEU A 49 -4.71 -6.43 27.68
CA LEU A 49 -5.67 -7.47 28.02
C LEU A 49 -5.05 -8.86 28.16
N LEU A 50 -4.03 -9.18 27.34
CA LEU A 50 -3.45 -10.51 27.25
C LEU A 50 -2.00 -10.58 27.76
N GLY A 51 -1.34 -9.43 27.92
CA GLY A 51 0.05 -9.35 28.42
C GLY A 51 1.13 -9.54 27.33
N SER A 52 2.39 -9.60 27.78
CA SER A 52 3.56 -9.61 26.88
C SER A 52 3.72 -10.88 26.05
N ALA A 53 3.26 -12.02 26.55
CA ALA A 53 3.31 -13.30 25.81
C ALA A 53 2.45 -13.23 24.55
N ALA A 54 1.23 -12.70 24.64
CA ALA A 54 0.35 -12.51 23.49
C ALA A 54 0.93 -11.54 22.45
N LEU A 55 1.60 -10.48 22.91
CA LEU A 55 2.31 -9.58 21.98
C LEU A 55 3.44 -10.30 21.22
N ALA A 56 4.14 -11.23 21.87
CA ALA A 56 5.16 -12.03 21.22
C ALA A 56 4.55 -13.00 20.19
N GLU A 57 3.39 -13.61 20.49
CA GLU A 57 2.66 -14.48 19.56
C GLU A 57 2.17 -13.76 18.31
N ILE A 58 1.55 -12.59 18.46
CA ILE A 58 1.10 -11.71 17.36
C ILE A 58 2.31 -11.19 16.59
N GLY A 59 3.33 -10.70 17.30
CA GLY A 59 4.54 -10.12 16.73
C GLY A 59 5.32 -11.11 15.87
N ALA A 60 5.38 -12.38 16.29
CA ALA A 60 6.07 -13.45 15.55
C ALA A 60 5.48 -13.68 14.13
N THR A 61 4.21 -13.34 13.91
CA THR A 61 3.53 -13.51 12.61
C THR A 61 3.34 -12.21 11.84
N ALA A 62 3.67 -11.06 12.45
CA ALA A 62 3.39 -9.72 11.89
C ALA A 62 4.03 -9.49 10.51
N ALA A 63 5.25 -9.98 10.29
CA ALA A 63 5.93 -9.83 9.01
C ALA A 63 5.20 -10.57 7.87
N LEU A 64 4.73 -11.79 8.13
CA LEU A 64 3.96 -12.57 7.16
C LEU A 64 2.59 -11.96 6.90
N TYR A 65 1.90 -11.55 7.95
CA TYR A 65 0.63 -10.83 7.83
C TYR A 65 0.79 -9.56 6.98
N GLY A 66 1.79 -8.73 7.29
CA GLY A 66 2.09 -7.52 6.52
C GLY A 66 2.40 -7.80 5.05
N LEU A 67 3.14 -8.88 4.75
CA LEU A 67 3.44 -9.30 3.38
C LEU A 67 2.15 -9.62 2.59
N ILE A 68 1.26 -10.44 3.17
CA ILE A 68 0.00 -10.85 2.56
C ILE A 68 -0.92 -9.64 2.35
N MET A 69 -1.04 -8.78 3.37
CA MET A 69 -1.91 -7.59 3.32
C MET A 69 -1.43 -6.57 2.28
N ASN A 70 -0.13 -6.30 2.23
CA ASN A 70 0.44 -5.38 1.25
C ASN A 70 0.34 -5.93 -0.18
N PHE A 71 0.53 -7.25 -0.36
CA PHE A 71 0.30 -7.89 -1.64
C PHE A 71 -1.17 -7.74 -2.07
N ALA A 72 -2.12 -8.05 -1.19
CA ALA A 72 -3.56 -7.96 -1.45
C ALA A 72 -3.97 -6.51 -1.82
N PHE A 73 -3.48 -5.53 -1.07
CA PHE A 73 -3.71 -4.11 -1.33
C PHE A 73 -3.15 -3.69 -2.70
N GLY A 74 -1.89 -4.00 -2.98
CA GLY A 74 -1.25 -3.69 -4.26
C GLY A 74 -1.97 -4.34 -5.44
N MET A 75 -2.26 -5.64 -5.34
CA MET A 75 -2.94 -6.39 -6.39
C MET A 75 -4.31 -5.81 -6.73
N ASN A 76 -5.15 -5.54 -5.74
CA ASN A 76 -6.48 -4.99 -6.00
C ASN A 76 -6.41 -3.57 -6.60
N ASN A 77 -5.45 -2.73 -6.19
CA ASN A 77 -5.22 -1.43 -6.84
C ASN A 77 -4.81 -1.61 -8.31
N GLY A 78 -3.94 -2.56 -8.63
CA GLY A 78 -3.53 -2.83 -10.00
C GLY A 78 -4.68 -3.33 -10.89
N LEU A 79 -5.51 -4.26 -10.39
CA LEU A 79 -6.72 -4.71 -11.09
C LEU A 79 -7.68 -3.55 -11.35
N ALA A 80 -7.86 -2.66 -10.38
CA ALA A 80 -8.74 -1.49 -10.44
C ALA A 80 -8.35 -0.47 -11.52
N LEU A 81 -7.07 -0.41 -11.95
CA LEU A 81 -6.65 0.49 -13.02
C LEU A 81 -7.36 0.21 -14.35
N THR A 82 -7.73 -1.06 -14.62
CA THR A 82 -8.50 -1.38 -15.81
C THR A 82 -9.92 -0.83 -15.72
N VAL A 83 -10.56 -0.91 -14.55
CA VAL A 83 -11.86 -0.30 -14.29
C VAL A 83 -11.78 1.22 -14.44
N SER A 84 -10.76 1.82 -13.82
CA SER A 84 -10.50 3.26 -13.87
C SER A 84 -10.37 3.77 -15.30
N ARG A 85 -9.67 3.03 -16.17
CA ARG A 85 -9.53 3.38 -17.59
C ARG A 85 -10.85 3.31 -18.34
N CYS A 86 -11.63 2.23 -18.18
CA CYS A 86 -12.94 2.11 -18.78
C CYS A 86 -13.91 3.20 -18.31
N PHE A 87 -13.79 3.58 -17.02
CA PHE A 87 -14.55 4.68 -16.44
C PHE A 87 -14.20 6.02 -17.12
N GLY A 88 -12.90 6.31 -17.26
CA GLY A 88 -12.44 7.52 -17.96
C GLY A 88 -12.85 7.56 -19.43
N ALA A 89 -12.92 6.40 -20.11
CA ALA A 89 -13.42 6.27 -21.49
C ALA A 89 -14.95 6.42 -21.62
N GLY A 90 -15.70 6.39 -20.50
CA GLY A 90 -17.16 6.37 -20.51
C GLY A 90 -17.77 5.07 -21.05
N GLU A 91 -16.99 4.00 -21.14
CA GLU A 91 -17.38 2.71 -21.74
C GLU A 91 -18.10 1.81 -20.72
N ARG A 92 -19.42 1.93 -20.60
CA ARG A 92 -20.21 1.19 -19.61
C ARG A 92 -20.03 -0.34 -19.68
N GLU A 93 -20.04 -0.91 -20.87
CA GLU A 93 -19.81 -2.36 -21.07
C GLU A 93 -18.38 -2.77 -20.71
N GLY A 94 -17.39 -1.91 -20.97
CA GLY A 94 -16.01 -2.07 -20.54
C GLY A 94 -15.88 -2.08 -19.03
N ILE A 95 -16.57 -1.17 -18.33
CA ILE A 95 -16.60 -1.12 -16.87
C ILE A 95 -17.15 -2.44 -16.30
N ARG A 96 -18.32 -2.90 -16.78
CA ARG A 96 -18.95 -4.14 -16.30
C ARG A 96 -18.06 -5.36 -16.51
N ARG A 97 -17.40 -5.46 -17.68
CA ARG A 97 -16.44 -6.53 -17.97
C ARG A 97 -15.23 -6.46 -17.04
N ALA A 98 -14.67 -5.28 -16.84
CA ALA A 98 -13.51 -5.08 -15.98
C ALA A 98 -13.84 -5.39 -14.52
N VAL A 99 -14.99 -4.97 -14.00
CA VAL A 99 -15.46 -5.28 -12.63
C VAL A 99 -15.65 -6.79 -12.46
N GLY A 100 -16.34 -7.45 -13.42
CA GLY A 100 -16.53 -8.90 -13.35
C GLY A 100 -15.21 -9.67 -13.28
N TRP A 101 -14.23 -9.31 -14.12
CA TRP A 101 -12.91 -9.92 -14.06
C TRP A 101 -12.10 -9.53 -12.82
N MET A 102 -12.25 -8.32 -12.31
CA MET A 102 -11.63 -7.91 -11.04
C MET A 102 -12.11 -8.79 -9.89
N VAL A 103 -13.42 -9.02 -9.77
CA VAL A 103 -14.01 -9.91 -8.77
C VAL A 103 -13.51 -11.34 -8.95
N THR A 104 -13.53 -11.87 -10.17
CA THR A 104 -13.11 -13.25 -10.46
C THR A 104 -11.62 -13.46 -10.16
N LEU A 105 -10.75 -12.56 -10.61
CA LEU A 105 -9.30 -12.67 -10.39
C LEU A 105 -8.94 -12.47 -8.91
N SER A 106 -9.58 -11.51 -8.23
CA SER A 106 -9.37 -11.29 -6.80
C SER A 106 -9.81 -12.50 -5.98
N ALA A 107 -10.96 -13.10 -6.30
CA ALA A 107 -11.44 -14.32 -5.65
C ALA A 107 -10.52 -15.53 -5.93
N ALA A 108 -10.08 -15.72 -7.16
CA ALA A 108 -9.17 -16.81 -7.53
C ALA A 108 -7.83 -16.70 -6.79
N VAL A 109 -7.22 -15.52 -6.79
CA VAL A 109 -5.95 -15.30 -6.07
C VAL A 109 -6.12 -15.41 -4.57
N SER A 110 -7.22 -14.91 -4.01
CA SER A 110 -7.55 -15.06 -2.59
C SER A 110 -7.62 -16.54 -2.19
N LEU A 111 -8.29 -17.37 -3.00
CA LEU A 111 -8.40 -18.82 -2.76
C LEU A 111 -7.01 -19.49 -2.82
N VAL A 112 -6.21 -19.15 -3.84
CA VAL A 112 -4.85 -19.69 -3.97
C VAL A 112 -3.98 -19.28 -2.77
N LEU A 113 -3.98 -17.99 -2.40
CA LEU A 113 -3.21 -17.50 -1.26
C LEU A 113 -3.65 -18.19 0.04
N THR A 114 -4.95 -18.28 0.30
CA THR A 114 -5.48 -18.96 1.49
C THR A 114 -5.03 -20.42 1.53
N THR A 115 -5.23 -21.16 0.44
CA THR A 115 -4.91 -22.59 0.38
C THR A 115 -3.40 -22.81 0.55
N VAL A 116 -2.57 -22.12 -0.21
CA VAL A 116 -1.11 -22.27 -0.15
C VAL A 116 -0.57 -21.88 1.22
N SER A 117 -1.05 -20.77 1.79
CA SER A 117 -0.58 -20.31 3.10
C SER A 117 -1.04 -21.22 4.24
N LEU A 118 -2.26 -21.77 4.19
CA LEU A 118 -2.74 -22.73 5.19
C LEU A 118 -1.97 -24.06 5.12
N LEU A 119 -1.76 -24.60 3.93
CA LEU A 119 -0.98 -25.83 3.74
C LEU A 119 0.48 -25.63 4.15
N GLY A 120 1.06 -24.47 3.84
CA GLY A 120 2.42 -24.10 4.18
C GLY A 120 2.60 -23.52 5.59
N ARG A 121 1.54 -23.40 6.42
CA ARG A 121 1.57 -22.70 7.71
C ARG A 121 2.74 -23.13 8.60
N GLY A 122 2.96 -24.44 8.75
CA GLY A 122 4.06 -24.96 9.58
C GLY A 122 5.44 -24.54 9.06
N ALA A 123 5.66 -24.68 7.75
CA ALA A 123 6.92 -24.25 7.11
C ALA A 123 7.12 -22.73 7.21
N LEU A 124 6.06 -21.94 7.12
CA LEU A 124 6.11 -20.48 7.28
C LEU A 124 6.54 -20.09 8.69
N LEU A 125 5.96 -20.71 9.73
CA LEU A 125 6.33 -20.46 11.13
C LEU A 125 7.78 -20.90 11.42
N GLN A 126 8.23 -22.02 10.84
CA GLN A 126 9.61 -22.46 10.94
C GLN A 126 10.57 -21.48 10.25
N ALA A 127 10.22 -21.01 9.05
CA ALA A 127 11.03 -20.02 8.32
C ALA A 127 11.13 -18.69 9.06
N LEU A 128 10.11 -18.32 9.84
CA LEU A 128 10.10 -17.15 10.73
C LEU A 128 10.84 -17.39 12.05
N GLN A 129 11.36 -18.63 12.27
CA GLN A 129 12.06 -19.03 13.50
C GLN A 129 11.24 -18.73 14.77
N VAL A 130 9.93 -19.00 14.72
CA VAL A 130 9.02 -18.77 15.86
C VAL A 130 9.45 -19.65 17.04
N PRO A 131 9.73 -19.09 18.22
CA PRO A 131 10.11 -19.85 19.41
C PRO A 131 9.01 -20.86 19.82
N ALA A 132 9.43 -22.01 20.39
CA ALA A 132 8.48 -23.05 20.84
C ALA A 132 7.48 -22.55 21.87
N GLU A 133 7.89 -21.62 22.72
CA GLU A 133 7.08 -21.04 23.81
C GLU A 133 5.85 -20.26 23.29
N VAL A 134 5.94 -19.65 22.11
CA VAL A 134 4.87 -18.86 21.50
C VAL A 134 4.26 -19.52 20.26
N TRP A 135 4.69 -20.75 19.95
CA TRP A 135 4.31 -21.45 18.71
C TRP A 135 2.80 -21.67 18.60
N ASP A 136 2.17 -22.17 19.63
CA ASP A 136 0.75 -22.54 19.60
C ASP A 136 -0.15 -21.31 19.45
N GLY A 137 0.14 -20.23 20.17
CA GLY A 137 -0.59 -18.97 20.05
C GLY A 137 -0.38 -18.31 18.68
N ALA A 138 0.87 -18.25 18.20
CA ALA A 138 1.20 -17.73 16.88
C ALA A 138 0.53 -18.56 15.76
N ALA A 139 0.53 -19.89 15.86
CA ALA A 139 -0.13 -20.76 14.91
C ALA A 139 -1.66 -20.59 14.92
N ALA A 140 -2.22 -20.40 16.10
CA ALA A 140 -3.67 -20.16 16.26
C ALA A 140 -4.09 -18.81 15.65
N TYR A 141 -3.36 -17.75 15.97
CA TYR A 141 -3.56 -16.41 15.40
C TYR A 141 -3.44 -16.45 13.88
N LEU A 142 -2.32 -16.97 13.37
CA LEU A 142 -2.03 -17.05 11.94
C LEU A 142 -3.11 -17.84 11.19
N THR A 143 -3.60 -18.95 11.75
CA THR A 143 -4.65 -19.75 11.10
C THR A 143 -5.92 -18.94 10.85
N VAL A 144 -6.37 -18.17 11.84
CA VAL A 144 -7.57 -17.34 11.71
C VAL A 144 -7.36 -16.24 10.66
N ILE A 145 -6.20 -15.58 10.69
CA ILE A 145 -5.84 -14.55 9.71
C ILE A 145 -5.80 -15.12 8.29
N LEU A 146 -5.20 -16.30 8.10
CA LEU A 146 -5.11 -16.94 6.78
C LEU A 146 -6.49 -17.36 6.25
N LEU A 147 -7.38 -17.85 7.12
CA LEU A 147 -8.79 -18.12 6.77
C LEU A 147 -9.54 -16.81 6.43
N GLY A 148 -9.14 -15.69 7.01
CA GLY A 148 -9.70 -14.36 6.76
C GLY A 148 -9.26 -13.71 5.45
N ILE A 149 -8.23 -14.23 4.75
CA ILE A 149 -7.72 -13.64 3.49
C ILE A 149 -8.84 -13.32 2.49
N PRO A 150 -9.84 -14.19 2.24
CA PRO A 150 -10.92 -13.88 1.30
C PRO A 150 -11.72 -12.62 1.67
N LEU A 151 -12.01 -12.43 2.93
CA LEU A 151 -12.73 -11.24 3.42
C LEU A 151 -11.88 -9.99 3.30
N THR A 152 -10.61 -10.08 3.65
CA THR A 152 -9.63 -9.00 3.47
C THR A 152 -9.47 -8.61 2.01
N MET A 153 -9.35 -9.60 1.11
CA MET A 153 -9.26 -9.36 -0.34
C MET A 153 -10.51 -8.69 -0.87
N LEU A 154 -11.70 -9.13 -0.43
CA LEU A 154 -12.99 -8.52 -0.80
C LEU A 154 -13.03 -7.05 -0.36
N TYR A 155 -12.73 -6.78 0.91
CA TYR A 155 -12.68 -5.41 1.45
C TYR A 155 -11.74 -4.50 0.66
N ASN A 156 -10.51 -4.97 0.38
CA ASN A 156 -9.53 -4.21 -0.39
C ASN A 156 -9.95 -4.01 -1.85
N MET A 157 -10.60 -5.01 -2.45
CA MET A 157 -11.13 -4.94 -3.80
C MET A 157 -12.22 -3.87 -3.92
N GLU A 158 -13.16 -3.83 -3.02
CA GLU A 158 -14.23 -2.83 -2.99
C GLU A 158 -13.69 -1.41 -2.80
N ALA A 159 -12.74 -1.25 -1.89
CA ALA A 159 -12.06 0.02 -1.68
C ALA A 159 -11.31 0.47 -2.94
N ALA A 160 -10.61 -0.44 -3.64
CA ALA A 160 -9.92 -0.16 -4.89
C ALA A 160 -10.91 0.17 -6.03
N LEU A 161 -12.05 -0.53 -6.08
CA LEU A 161 -13.11 -0.29 -7.07
C LEU A 161 -13.74 1.10 -6.89
N LEU A 162 -14.04 1.52 -5.65
CA LEU A 162 -14.53 2.87 -5.35
C LEU A 162 -13.51 3.94 -5.76
N ARG A 163 -12.22 3.71 -5.49
CA ARG A 163 -11.15 4.61 -5.95
C ARG A 163 -11.08 4.68 -7.48
N ALA A 164 -11.25 3.56 -8.16
CA ALA A 164 -11.20 3.51 -9.62
C ALA A 164 -12.24 4.40 -10.30
N VAL A 165 -13.41 4.54 -9.69
CA VAL A 165 -14.48 5.44 -10.16
C VAL A 165 -14.40 6.85 -9.58
N GLY A 166 -13.30 7.19 -8.90
CA GLY A 166 -13.06 8.54 -8.39
C GLY A 166 -13.60 8.83 -6.98
N ASN A 167 -14.01 7.81 -6.22
CA ASN A 167 -14.48 7.99 -4.84
C ASN A 167 -13.43 7.50 -3.85
N SER A 168 -12.66 8.40 -3.25
CA SER A 168 -11.68 8.10 -2.19
C SER A 168 -12.23 8.29 -0.77
N VAL A 169 -13.35 8.99 -0.62
CA VAL A 169 -13.94 9.29 0.70
C VAL A 169 -14.67 8.09 1.29
N THR A 170 -15.44 7.37 0.49
CA THR A 170 -16.22 6.23 0.99
C THR A 170 -15.35 5.11 1.55
N PRO A 171 -14.22 4.70 0.92
CA PRO A 171 -13.29 3.75 1.53
C PRO A 171 -12.75 4.20 2.89
N LEU A 172 -12.47 5.49 3.08
CA LEU A 172 -12.07 6.04 4.39
C LEU A 172 -13.17 5.84 5.44
N LEU A 173 -14.42 6.08 5.09
CA LEU A 173 -15.56 5.90 6.03
C LEU A 173 -15.73 4.41 6.40
N PHE A 174 -15.58 3.49 5.45
CA PHE A 174 -15.61 2.06 5.75
C PHE A 174 -14.42 1.61 6.61
N LEU A 175 -13.24 2.18 6.38
CA LEU A 175 -12.09 1.92 7.24
C LEU A 175 -12.33 2.41 8.67
N LEU A 176 -12.87 3.63 8.83
CA LEU A 176 -13.21 4.18 10.14
C LEU A 176 -14.23 3.28 10.86
N PHE A 177 -15.29 2.87 10.17
CA PHE A 177 -16.28 1.95 10.72
C PHE A 177 -15.65 0.61 11.12
N SER A 178 -14.85 0.01 10.24
CA SER A 178 -14.15 -1.26 10.51
C SER A 178 -13.23 -1.15 11.72
N SER A 179 -12.49 -0.03 11.84
CA SER A 179 -11.55 0.19 12.96
C SER A 179 -12.28 0.32 14.29
N VAL A 180 -13.37 1.08 14.35
CA VAL A 180 -14.18 1.23 15.57
C VAL A 180 -14.83 -0.11 15.97
N LEU A 181 -15.38 -0.83 14.99
CA LEU A 181 -15.97 -2.14 15.20
C LEU A 181 -14.93 -3.14 15.71
N ASN A 182 -13.75 -3.15 15.11
CA ASN A 182 -12.67 -4.04 15.53
C ASN A 182 -12.25 -3.79 16.99
N VAL A 183 -12.03 -2.53 17.40
CA VAL A 183 -11.69 -2.18 18.79
C VAL A 183 -12.74 -2.72 19.77
N GLY A 184 -14.03 -2.60 19.41
CA GLY A 184 -15.13 -3.15 20.22
C GLY A 184 -15.10 -4.68 20.29
N LEU A 185 -14.86 -5.35 19.16
CA LEU A 185 -14.75 -6.80 19.09
C LEU A 185 -13.50 -7.33 19.82
N ASP A 186 -12.36 -6.65 19.68
CA ASP A 186 -11.13 -6.97 20.39
C ASP A 186 -11.34 -6.93 21.90
N ALA A 187 -11.92 -5.84 22.41
CA ALA A 187 -12.25 -5.72 23.82
C ALA A 187 -13.18 -6.83 24.31
N ALA A 188 -14.17 -7.22 23.49
CA ALA A 188 -15.12 -8.29 23.84
C ALA A 188 -14.49 -9.69 23.80
N PHE A 189 -13.71 -9.99 22.73
CA PHE A 189 -13.20 -11.35 22.51
C PHE A 189 -11.95 -11.65 23.36
N MET A 190 -11.07 -10.66 23.52
CA MET A 190 -9.89 -10.82 24.38
C MET A 190 -10.21 -10.67 25.86
N GLY A 191 -11.22 -9.85 26.22
CA GLY A 191 -11.64 -9.61 27.61
C GLY A 191 -12.63 -10.68 28.08
N PRO A 192 -13.95 -10.36 28.16
CA PRO A 192 -14.94 -11.23 28.82
C PRO A 192 -15.09 -12.62 28.17
N LEU A 193 -14.83 -12.78 26.86
CA LEU A 193 -14.93 -14.07 26.20
C LEU A 193 -13.66 -14.92 26.31
N GLY A 194 -12.54 -14.37 26.79
CA GLY A 194 -11.32 -15.11 27.12
C GLY A 194 -10.70 -15.87 25.93
N MET A 195 -10.89 -15.41 24.69
CA MET A 195 -10.42 -16.11 23.47
C MET A 195 -8.91 -15.96 23.24
N GLY A 196 -8.22 -15.17 24.06
CA GLY A 196 -6.79 -14.93 23.92
C GLY A 196 -6.44 -14.28 22.58
N VAL A 197 -5.27 -14.62 22.02
CA VAL A 197 -4.80 -14.08 20.72
C VAL A 197 -5.67 -14.49 19.53
N ARG A 198 -6.39 -15.61 19.62
CA ARG A 198 -7.39 -15.98 18.61
C ARG A 198 -8.52 -14.96 18.54
N GLY A 199 -8.88 -14.35 19.67
CA GLY A 199 -9.89 -13.31 19.76
C GLY A 199 -9.52 -12.08 18.93
N ALA A 200 -8.27 -11.61 19.02
CA ALA A 200 -7.76 -10.52 18.20
C ALA A 200 -7.86 -10.82 16.70
N ALA A 201 -7.42 -12.02 16.29
CA ALA A 201 -7.51 -12.42 14.89
C ALA A 201 -8.96 -12.51 14.39
N VAL A 202 -9.86 -13.09 15.18
CA VAL A 202 -11.29 -13.21 14.84
C VAL A 202 -11.93 -11.82 14.76
N ALA A 203 -11.64 -10.92 15.70
CA ALA A 203 -12.16 -9.56 15.69
C ALA A 203 -11.75 -8.81 14.41
N THR A 204 -10.47 -8.90 14.02
CA THR A 204 -9.96 -8.29 12.79
C THR A 204 -10.69 -8.82 11.55
N VAL A 205 -10.80 -10.15 11.41
CA VAL A 205 -11.45 -10.79 10.26
C VAL A 205 -12.95 -10.47 10.21
N LEU A 206 -13.64 -10.49 11.35
CA LEU A 206 -15.07 -10.16 11.42
C LEU A 206 -15.33 -8.68 11.12
N ALA A 207 -14.54 -7.75 11.67
CA ALA A 207 -14.69 -6.33 11.40
C ALA A 207 -14.52 -6.02 9.91
N GLN A 208 -13.51 -6.61 9.27
CA GLN A 208 -13.30 -6.49 7.82
C GLN A 208 -14.42 -7.17 7.03
N GLY A 209 -14.87 -8.34 7.44
CA GLY A 209 -15.94 -9.07 6.78
C GLY A 209 -17.28 -8.32 6.82
N ILE A 210 -17.67 -7.78 7.98
CA ILE A 210 -18.88 -6.97 8.11
C ILE A 210 -18.75 -5.71 7.25
N SER A 211 -17.60 -5.05 7.26
CA SER A 211 -17.34 -3.86 6.43
C SER A 211 -17.38 -4.18 4.95
N ALA A 212 -16.88 -5.34 4.53
CA ALA A 212 -16.97 -5.81 3.14
C ALA A 212 -18.42 -6.07 2.72
N VAL A 213 -19.23 -6.73 3.57
CA VAL A 213 -20.65 -6.94 3.26
C VAL A 213 -21.39 -5.59 3.10
N LEU A 214 -21.14 -4.64 3.99
CA LEU A 214 -21.71 -3.30 3.89
C LEU A 214 -21.21 -2.57 2.64
N GLY A 215 -19.93 -2.72 2.29
CA GLY A 215 -19.33 -2.17 1.08
C GLY A 215 -19.96 -2.74 -0.19
N ALA A 216 -20.15 -4.06 -0.26
CA ALA A 216 -20.84 -4.73 -1.37
C ALA A 216 -22.26 -4.23 -1.54
N VAL A 217 -23.04 -4.15 -0.45
CA VAL A 217 -24.40 -3.60 -0.47
C VAL A 217 -24.41 -2.16 -0.95
N TYR A 218 -23.47 -1.35 -0.47
CA TYR A 218 -23.34 0.04 -0.91
C TYR A 218 -23.00 0.14 -2.40
N LEU A 219 -22.04 -0.64 -2.90
CA LEU A 219 -21.65 -0.67 -4.32
C LEU A 219 -22.83 -1.08 -5.21
N VAL A 220 -23.54 -2.15 -4.84
CA VAL A 220 -24.69 -2.63 -5.60
C VAL A 220 -25.81 -1.58 -5.63
N ARG A 221 -26.11 -0.92 -4.53
CA ARG A 221 -27.20 0.07 -4.48
C ARG A 221 -26.84 1.40 -5.13
N SER A 222 -25.58 1.81 -5.02
CA SER A 222 -25.16 3.18 -5.37
C SER A 222 -24.53 3.30 -6.76
N TYR A 223 -24.00 2.20 -7.31
CA TYR A 223 -23.28 2.19 -8.59
C TYR A 223 -23.84 1.17 -9.59
N PRO A 224 -25.01 1.41 -10.21
CA PRO A 224 -25.61 0.48 -11.18
C PRO A 224 -24.70 0.18 -12.39
N GLU A 225 -23.80 1.10 -12.74
CA GLU A 225 -22.83 0.94 -13.81
C GLU A 225 -21.77 -0.14 -13.52
N LEU A 226 -21.56 -0.49 -12.25
CA LEU A 226 -20.61 -1.54 -11.84
C LEU A 226 -21.25 -2.93 -11.82
N HIS A 227 -22.54 -3.05 -12.03
CA HIS A 227 -23.23 -4.34 -12.05
C HIS A 227 -22.79 -5.14 -13.26
N PHE A 228 -22.28 -6.33 -13.00
CA PHE A 228 -21.88 -7.26 -14.05
C PHE A 228 -22.70 -8.57 -13.99
N THR A 229 -22.73 -9.27 -15.08
CA THR A 229 -23.34 -10.60 -15.20
C THR A 229 -22.33 -11.57 -15.81
N PRO A 230 -22.50 -12.89 -15.65
CA PRO A 230 -21.61 -13.88 -16.28
C PRO A 230 -21.44 -13.70 -17.80
N ALA A 231 -22.47 -13.15 -18.47
CA ALA A 231 -22.41 -12.85 -19.91
C ALA A 231 -21.33 -11.81 -20.27
N HIS A 232 -21.04 -10.86 -19.37
CA HIS A 232 -19.99 -9.86 -19.58
C HIS A 232 -18.59 -10.50 -19.55
N LEU A 233 -18.37 -11.54 -18.73
CA LEU A 233 -17.09 -12.27 -18.65
C LEU A 233 -16.76 -12.96 -19.97
N LYS A 234 -17.76 -13.60 -20.60
CA LYS A 234 -17.59 -14.33 -21.86
C LYS A 234 -17.20 -13.44 -23.05
N LYS A 235 -17.54 -12.15 -23.00
CA LYS A 235 -17.21 -11.17 -24.05
C LYS A 235 -15.79 -10.60 -23.97
N SER A 236 -15.01 -11.00 -22.95
CA SER A 236 -13.63 -10.49 -22.77
C SER A 236 -12.62 -11.33 -23.54
N THR A 237 -11.66 -10.69 -24.19
CA THR A 237 -10.55 -11.39 -24.81
C THR A 237 -9.54 -11.89 -23.76
N ARG A 238 -8.94 -13.06 -24.00
CA ARG A 238 -7.88 -13.62 -23.11
C ARG A 238 -6.76 -12.60 -22.86
N ARG A 239 -6.38 -11.83 -23.89
CA ARG A 239 -5.33 -10.81 -23.79
C ARG A 239 -5.71 -9.69 -22.82
N ALA A 240 -6.96 -9.23 -22.84
CA ALA A 240 -7.44 -8.18 -21.93
C ALA A 240 -7.41 -8.66 -20.46
N VAL A 241 -7.87 -9.89 -20.21
CA VAL A 241 -7.85 -10.52 -18.89
C VAL A 241 -6.42 -10.69 -18.37
N MET A 242 -5.52 -11.18 -19.23
CA MET A 242 -4.12 -11.39 -18.88
C MET A 242 -3.41 -10.06 -18.57
N ASN A 243 -3.68 -9.02 -19.35
CA ASN A 243 -3.13 -7.68 -19.08
C ASN A 243 -3.62 -7.12 -17.74
N MET A 244 -4.88 -7.36 -17.40
CA MET A 244 -5.44 -6.97 -16.10
C MET A 244 -4.82 -7.77 -14.96
N PHE A 245 -4.66 -9.08 -15.12
CA PHE A 245 -3.99 -9.95 -14.14
C PHE A 245 -2.55 -9.49 -13.89
N TRP A 246 -1.77 -9.22 -14.95
CA TRP A 246 -0.39 -8.76 -14.81
C TRP A 246 -0.29 -7.37 -14.20
N ALA A 247 -1.25 -6.48 -14.43
CA ALA A 247 -1.31 -5.18 -13.76
C ALA A 247 -1.52 -5.35 -12.24
N GLY A 248 -2.44 -6.22 -11.83
CA GLY A 248 -2.64 -6.57 -10.43
C GLY A 248 -1.42 -7.24 -9.81
N MET A 249 -0.90 -8.27 -10.49
CA MET A 249 0.26 -9.03 -10.01
C MET A 249 1.51 -8.15 -9.84
N SER A 250 1.77 -7.27 -10.81
CA SER A 250 2.91 -6.34 -10.75
C SER A 250 2.83 -5.42 -9.54
N MET A 251 1.67 -4.80 -9.27
CA MET A 251 1.52 -3.93 -8.08
C MET A 251 1.56 -4.73 -6.78
N GLY A 252 0.98 -5.91 -6.74
CA GLY A 252 1.04 -6.81 -5.58
C GLY A 252 2.47 -7.23 -5.27
N LEU A 253 3.21 -7.69 -6.28
CA LEU A 253 4.62 -8.09 -6.14
C LEU A 253 5.52 -6.90 -5.76
N MET A 254 5.29 -5.71 -6.33
CA MET A 254 5.98 -4.49 -5.90
C MET A 254 5.91 -4.27 -4.39
N SER A 255 4.69 -4.38 -3.84
CA SER A 255 4.44 -4.19 -2.41
C SER A 255 5.09 -5.30 -1.56
N ALA A 256 5.05 -6.54 -2.04
CA ALA A 256 5.69 -7.69 -1.39
C ALA A 256 7.22 -7.58 -1.38
N ILE A 257 7.82 -7.24 -2.51
CA ILE A 257 9.28 -7.08 -2.69
C ILE A 257 9.82 -5.99 -1.75
N TYR A 258 9.11 -4.89 -1.59
CA TYR A 258 9.48 -3.83 -0.65
C TYR A 258 9.62 -4.37 0.79
N ASN A 259 8.65 -5.18 1.24
CA ASN A 259 8.69 -5.80 2.58
C ASN A 259 9.85 -6.78 2.73
N LEU A 260 10.10 -7.63 1.73
CA LEU A 260 11.23 -8.57 1.76
C LEU A 260 12.58 -7.87 1.88
N GLY A 261 12.78 -6.77 1.16
CA GLY A 261 13.98 -5.96 1.26
C GLY A 261 14.19 -5.35 2.65
N SER A 262 13.10 -4.95 3.30
CA SER A 262 13.14 -4.41 4.66
C SER A 262 13.51 -5.48 5.70
N VAL A 263 12.98 -6.70 5.54
CA VAL A 263 13.34 -7.85 6.41
C VAL A 263 14.82 -8.22 6.27
N ALA A 264 15.33 -8.27 5.03
CA ALA A 264 16.75 -8.57 4.79
C ALA A 264 17.67 -7.54 5.47
N LEU A 265 17.36 -6.25 5.37
CA LEU A 265 18.13 -5.20 6.02
C LEU A 265 18.03 -5.28 7.55
N GLN A 266 16.83 -5.57 8.08
CA GLN A 266 16.61 -5.71 9.52
C GLN A 266 17.44 -6.82 10.13
N SER A 267 17.60 -7.96 9.46
CA SER A 267 18.47 -9.05 9.91
C SER A 267 19.92 -8.59 10.14
N SER A 268 20.46 -7.78 9.21
CA SER A 268 21.81 -7.23 9.34
C SER A 268 21.92 -6.17 10.45
N ILE A 269 20.86 -5.38 10.69
CA ILE A 269 20.80 -4.42 11.80
C ILE A 269 20.83 -5.16 13.14
N ASN A 270 20.11 -6.28 13.25
CA ASN A 270 20.07 -7.10 14.46
C ASN A 270 21.46 -7.60 14.86
N ALA A 271 22.32 -7.91 13.89
CA ALA A 271 23.70 -8.33 14.13
C ALA A 271 24.59 -7.20 14.69
N LEU A 272 24.22 -5.92 14.53
CA LEU A 272 24.99 -4.79 15.07
C LEU A 272 24.77 -4.54 16.57
N GLY A 273 23.71 -5.11 17.17
CA GLY A 273 23.40 -5.01 18.59
C GLY A 273 22.27 -4.05 18.96
N SER A 274 21.84 -4.12 20.22
CA SER A 274 20.61 -3.51 20.73
C SER A 274 20.52 -1.99 20.55
N VAL A 275 21.62 -1.28 20.69
CA VAL A 275 21.68 0.19 20.50
C VAL A 275 21.24 0.57 19.08
N TYR A 276 21.74 -0.13 18.07
CA TYR A 276 21.43 0.14 16.68
C TYR A 276 20.01 -0.32 16.32
N ILE A 277 19.54 -1.44 16.88
CA ILE A 277 18.16 -1.91 16.72
C ILE A 277 17.19 -0.86 17.21
N THR A 278 17.39 -0.35 18.44
CA THR A 278 16.51 0.66 19.04
C THR A 278 16.56 1.96 18.25
N ALA A 279 17.76 2.42 17.88
CA ALA A 279 17.94 3.64 17.09
C ALA A 279 17.23 3.55 15.73
N GLN A 280 17.44 2.43 15.00
CA GLN A 280 16.81 2.23 13.69
C GLN A 280 15.30 2.09 13.77
N THR A 281 14.79 1.36 14.78
CA THR A 281 13.34 1.20 14.97
C THR A 281 12.66 2.54 15.19
N ALA A 282 13.22 3.39 16.06
CA ALA A 282 12.67 4.73 16.33
C ALA A 282 12.73 5.64 15.10
N ALA A 283 13.89 5.68 14.43
CA ALA A 283 14.08 6.49 13.23
C ALA A 283 13.15 6.05 12.10
N ARG A 284 12.97 4.73 11.93
CA ARG A 284 12.09 4.17 10.92
C ARG A 284 10.61 4.46 11.16
N ARG A 285 10.14 4.43 12.40
CA ARG A 285 8.76 4.86 12.74
C ARG A 285 8.50 6.31 12.35
N MET A 286 9.46 7.21 12.56
CA MET A 286 9.35 8.59 12.08
C MET A 286 9.34 8.66 10.55
N ALA A 287 10.28 7.96 9.89
CA ALA A 287 10.41 7.96 8.44
C ALA A 287 9.16 7.39 7.74
N GLU A 288 8.55 6.34 8.27
CA GLU A 288 7.30 5.77 7.74
C GLU A 288 6.16 6.80 7.71
N MET A 289 6.03 7.64 8.73
CA MET A 289 5.05 8.74 8.71
C MET A 289 5.35 9.78 7.61
N TYR A 290 6.64 10.02 7.32
CA TYR A 290 7.05 10.93 6.25
C TYR A 290 6.72 10.41 4.85
N PHE A 291 6.65 9.08 4.69
CA PHE A 291 6.37 8.43 3.39
C PHE A 291 4.86 8.28 3.08
N ILE A 292 3.99 8.39 4.08
CA ILE A 292 2.53 8.21 3.91
C ILE A 292 1.94 9.05 2.76
N PRO A 293 2.23 10.37 2.64
CA PRO A 293 1.68 11.17 1.54
C PRO A 293 2.15 10.70 0.16
N GLY A 294 3.37 10.17 0.05
CA GLY A 294 3.91 9.64 -1.20
C GLY A 294 3.07 8.48 -1.75
N GLY A 295 2.67 7.55 -0.88
CA GLY A 295 1.79 6.44 -1.25
C GLY A 295 0.40 6.93 -1.70
N ALA A 296 -0.20 7.86 -0.96
CA ALA A 296 -1.51 8.43 -1.29
C ALA A 296 -1.48 9.19 -2.64
N LEU A 297 -0.45 10.00 -2.87
CA LEU A 297 -0.23 10.70 -4.14
C LEU A 297 0.05 9.73 -5.29
N GLY A 298 0.81 8.66 -5.04
CA GLY A 298 1.07 7.61 -6.02
C GLY A 298 -0.23 6.98 -6.54
N ILE A 299 -1.11 6.52 -5.64
CA ILE A 299 -2.41 5.94 -6.00
C ILE A 299 -3.30 6.97 -6.72
N SER A 300 -3.29 8.23 -6.26
CA SER A 300 -4.00 9.32 -6.92
C SER A 300 -3.55 9.51 -8.37
N VAL A 301 -2.25 9.55 -8.61
CA VAL A 301 -1.67 9.71 -9.95
C VAL A 301 -1.93 8.47 -10.81
N ALA A 302 -1.88 7.25 -10.25
CA ALA A 302 -2.22 6.02 -11.00
C ALA A 302 -3.66 6.05 -11.50
N THR A 303 -4.62 6.39 -10.63
CA THR A 303 -6.04 6.50 -10.97
C THR A 303 -6.28 7.62 -11.98
N PHE A 304 -5.70 8.81 -11.74
CA PHE A 304 -5.78 9.95 -12.65
C PHE A 304 -5.23 9.60 -14.05
N SER A 305 -4.04 8.99 -14.10
CA SER A 305 -3.40 8.59 -15.34
C SER A 305 -4.23 7.58 -16.10
N SER A 306 -4.78 6.58 -15.39
CA SER A 306 -5.60 5.54 -16.00
C SER A 306 -6.92 6.09 -16.56
N GLN A 307 -7.63 6.98 -15.83
CA GLN A 307 -8.85 7.63 -16.33
C GLN A 307 -8.56 8.54 -17.53
N ASN A 308 -7.50 9.35 -17.49
CA ASN A 308 -7.13 10.24 -18.59
C ASN A 308 -6.61 9.49 -19.82
N LEU A 309 -5.91 8.36 -19.62
CA LEU A 309 -5.54 7.47 -20.72
C LEU A 309 -6.80 6.91 -21.42
N GLY A 310 -7.80 6.47 -20.63
CA GLY A 310 -9.08 6.01 -21.15
C GLY A 310 -9.85 7.09 -21.92
N ALA A 311 -9.81 8.33 -21.41
CA ALA A 311 -10.45 9.49 -22.06
C ALA A 311 -9.68 10.07 -23.24
N GLY A 312 -8.50 9.51 -23.62
CA GLY A 312 -7.64 10.03 -24.67
C GLY A 312 -6.92 11.33 -24.34
N ARG A 313 -6.93 11.78 -23.08
CA ARG A 313 -6.38 13.07 -22.60
C ARG A 313 -4.98 12.89 -22.00
N ARG A 314 -4.04 12.39 -22.76
CA ARG A 314 -2.72 11.95 -22.30
C ARG A 314 -1.85 13.10 -21.77
N SER A 315 -1.96 14.30 -22.36
CA SER A 315 -1.22 15.51 -21.91
C SER A 315 -1.50 15.88 -20.45
N ARG A 316 -2.70 15.54 -19.92
CA ARG A 316 -3.07 15.78 -18.52
C ARG A 316 -2.30 14.89 -17.54
N ILE A 317 -1.81 13.72 -17.99
CA ILE A 317 -1.05 12.78 -17.14
C ILE A 317 0.21 13.46 -16.61
N GLY A 318 0.98 14.14 -17.47
CA GLY A 318 2.16 14.89 -17.04
C GLY A 318 1.82 16.05 -16.09
N GLN A 319 0.63 16.64 -16.19
CA GLN A 319 0.16 17.68 -15.28
C GLN A 319 -0.13 17.11 -13.88
N SER A 320 -0.73 15.92 -13.78
CA SER A 320 -0.97 15.25 -12.48
C SER A 320 0.32 14.88 -11.77
N VAL A 321 1.34 14.41 -12.50
CA VAL A 321 2.65 14.10 -11.95
C VAL A 321 3.29 15.37 -11.37
N ARG A 322 3.29 16.48 -12.14
CA ARG A 322 3.79 17.76 -11.65
C ARG A 322 3.04 18.29 -10.43
N ALA A 323 1.72 18.11 -10.41
CA ALA A 323 0.89 18.48 -9.27
C ALA A 323 1.26 17.67 -8.02
N ALA A 324 1.38 16.35 -8.14
CA ALA A 324 1.77 15.47 -7.04
C ALA A 324 3.19 15.80 -6.51
N MET A 325 4.14 16.08 -7.41
CA MET A 325 5.49 16.52 -7.03
C MET A 325 5.49 17.84 -6.25
N LYS A 326 4.68 18.83 -6.68
CA LYS A 326 4.55 20.11 -5.95
C LYS A 326 3.97 19.90 -4.56
N ILE A 327 2.92 19.10 -4.42
CA ILE A 327 2.30 18.79 -3.12
C ILE A 327 3.31 18.10 -2.21
N TYR A 328 4.02 17.10 -2.74
CA TYR A 328 5.02 16.38 -1.94
C TYR A 328 6.22 17.25 -1.59
N PHE A 329 6.64 18.15 -2.45
CA PHE A 329 7.74 19.07 -2.19
C PHE A 329 7.45 19.99 -0.99
N VAL A 330 6.21 20.52 -0.90
CA VAL A 330 5.77 21.31 0.27
C VAL A 330 5.78 20.44 1.54
N TRP A 331 5.29 19.21 1.46
CA TRP A 331 5.36 18.26 2.56
C TRP A 331 6.80 17.96 2.98
N TRP A 332 7.67 17.72 2.03
CA TRP A 332 9.09 17.46 2.30
C TRP A 332 9.79 18.63 2.99
N LEU A 333 9.52 19.87 2.61
CA LEU A 333 10.05 21.04 3.31
C LEU A 333 9.60 21.08 4.78
N PHE A 334 8.34 20.75 5.04
CA PHE A 334 7.82 20.61 6.40
C PHE A 334 8.56 19.51 7.17
N VAL A 335 8.68 18.32 6.58
CA VAL A 335 9.38 17.17 7.18
C VAL A 335 10.85 17.47 7.44
N LEU A 336 11.50 18.16 6.51
CA LEU A 336 12.90 18.58 6.65
C LEU A 336 13.05 19.50 7.87
N ALA A 337 12.27 20.58 7.91
CA ALA A 337 12.28 21.51 9.05
C ALA A 337 11.92 20.81 10.38
N PHE A 338 10.88 19.98 10.39
CA PHE A 338 10.46 19.22 11.56
C PHE A 338 11.58 18.30 12.07
N THR A 339 12.25 17.57 11.18
CA THR A 339 13.32 16.64 11.57
C THR A 339 14.52 17.36 12.19
N PHE A 340 14.92 18.48 11.61
CA PHE A 340 16.08 19.23 12.13
C PHE A 340 15.78 20.03 13.38
N LEU A 341 14.54 20.49 13.57
CA LEU A 341 14.14 21.30 14.74
C LEU A 341 13.63 20.44 15.90
N LEU A 342 12.83 19.42 15.60
CA LEU A 342 12.08 18.62 16.59
C LEU A 342 12.41 17.13 16.57
N GLY A 343 13.28 16.67 15.68
CA GLY A 343 13.60 15.25 15.51
C GLY A 343 14.17 14.62 16.78
N GLU A 344 15.10 15.28 17.43
CA GLU A 344 15.73 14.77 18.66
C GLU A 344 14.74 14.66 19.84
N PRO A 345 13.95 15.70 20.21
CA PRO A 345 12.91 15.59 21.22
C PRO A 345 11.89 14.47 20.94
N VAL A 346 11.47 14.34 19.69
CA VAL A 346 10.51 13.32 19.29
C VAL A 346 11.12 11.91 19.39
N LEU A 347 12.38 11.73 18.99
CA LEU A 347 13.08 10.45 19.15
C LEU A 347 13.22 10.06 20.62
N ARG A 348 13.54 11.01 21.51
CA ARG A 348 13.58 10.79 22.97
C ARG A 348 12.21 10.32 23.48
N LEU A 349 11.12 10.92 23.01
CA LEU A 349 9.76 10.51 23.36
C LEU A 349 9.44 9.10 22.83
N ILE A 350 9.78 8.78 21.58
CA ILE A 350 9.50 7.47 20.96
C ILE A 350 10.30 6.35 21.65
N THR A 351 11.57 6.61 21.96
CA THR A 351 12.45 5.59 22.55
C THR A 351 12.27 5.44 24.06
N GLY A 352 11.71 6.46 24.72
CA GLY A 352 11.69 6.53 26.20
C GLY A 352 13.10 6.53 26.80
N SER A 353 14.14 6.79 26.01
CA SER A 353 15.55 6.68 26.39
C SER A 353 16.27 8.03 26.29
N SER A 354 17.16 8.28 27.24
CA SER A 354 18.09 9.42 27.22
C SER A 354 19.51 9.01 26.76
N ASP A 355 19.72 7.75 26.33
CA ASP A 355 21.03 7.30 25.85
C ASP A 355 21.41 8.08 24.58
N ALA A 356 22.46 8.89 24.70
CA ALA A 356 22.96 9.73 23.61
C ALA A 356 23.37 8.92 22.36
N ARG A 357 23.80 7.66 22.55
CA ARG A 357 24.21 6.80 21.43
C ARG A 357 23.00 6.36 20.59
N ILE A 358 21.87 6.03 21.23
CA ILE A 358 20.63 5.67 20.54
C ILE A 358 20.13 6.88 19.75
N ILE A 359 20.03 8.05 20.41
CA ILE A 359 19.50 9.25 19.78
C ILE A 359 20.39 9.75 18.65
N SER A 360 21.73 9.76 18.84
CA SER A 360 22.67 10.20 17.79
C SER A 360 22.63 9.28 16.57
N ASN A 361 22.54 7.98 16.73
CA ASN A 361 22.42 7.04 15.60
C ASN A 361 21.06 7.18 14.88
N ALA A 362 19.96 7.32 15.61
CA ALA A 362 18.65 7.57 15.03
C ALA A 362 18.62 8.89 14.24
N MET A 363 19.20 9.97 14.81
CA MET A 363 19.34 11.25 14.12
C MET A 363 20.28 11.18 12.91
N LEU A 364 21.35 10.37 12.97
CA LEU A 364 22.24 10.15 11.83
C LEU A 364 21.47 9.58 10.64
N TYR A 365 20.65 8.54 10.87
CA TYR A 365 19.80 7.96 9.84
C TYR A 365 18.85 9.01 9.24
N LEU A 366 18.15 9.78 10.07
CA LEU A 366 17.20 10.78 9.60
C LEU A 366 17.90 11.94 8.86
N LYS A 367 19.03 12.42 9.35
CA LYS A 367 19.81 13.50 8.71
C LYS A 367 20.33 13.09 7.33
N ILE A 368 20.60 11.81 7.08
CA ILE A 368 21.03 11.29 5.79
C ILE A 368 19.81 11.03 4.89
N SER A 369 18.77 10.41 5.41
CA SER A 369 17.61 9.94 4.61
C SER A 369 16.67 11.08 4.22
N VAL A 370 16.35 11.99 5.16
CA VAL A 370 15.31 13.02 4.95
C VAL A 370 15.65 14.02 3.83
N PRO A 371 16.87 14.51 3.66
CA PRO A 371 17.23 15.36 2.53
C PRO A 371 17.06 14.68 1.16
N ILE A 372 17.15 13.34 1.11
CA ILE A 372 17.10 12.53 -0.12
C ILE A 372 15.70 11.95 -0.36
N ILE A 373 14.70 12.31 0.43
CA ILE A 373 13.29 11.94 0.20
C ILE A 373 12.75 12.40 -1.17
N PRO A 374 13.06 13.57 -1.74
CA PRO A 374 12.51 13.98 -3.04
C PRO A 374 12.75 13.00 -4.19
N PRO A 375 13.93 12.44 -4.43
CA PRO A 375 14.11 11.35 -5.39
C PRO A 375 13.19 10.14 -5.15
N MET A 376 13.01 9.73 -3.90
CA MET A 376 12.10 8.64 -3.54
C MET A 376 10.64 8.99 -3.87
N ALA A 377 10.20 10.19 -3.55
CA ALA A 377 8.84 10.64 -3.85
C ALA A 377 8.56 10.63 -5.37
N VAL A 378 9.49 11.15 -6.16
CA VAL A 378 9.40 11.13 -7.62
C VAL A 378 9.37 9.69 -8.12
N LEU A 379 10.23 8.82 -7.60
CA LEU A 379 10.23 7.38 -7.91
C LEU A 379 8.85 6.75 -7.67
N VAL A 380 8.24 6.96 -6.50
CA VAL A 380 6.92 6.40 -6.16
C VAL A 380 5.83 6.95 -7.07
N ILE A 381 5.81 8.25 -7.32
CA ILE A 381 4.82 8.91 -8.19
C ILE A 381 4.94 8.38 -9.64
N LEU A 382 6.15 8.31 -10.19
CA LEU A 382 6.39 7.85 -11.55
C LEU A 382 6.13 6.34 -11.74
N ARG A 383 6.47 5.49 -10.76
CA ARG A 383 6.07 4.07 -10.75
C ARG A 383 4.56 3.92 -10.89
N ASN A 384 3.80 4.65 -10.09
CA ASN A 384 2.35 4.61 -10.10
C ASN A 384 1.76 5.21 -11.40
N MET A 385 2.35 6.27 -11.95
CA MET A 385 1.98 6.81 -13.26
C MET A 385 2.15 5.74 -14.36
N LEU A 386 3.32 5.07 -14.41
CA LEU A 386 3.59 4.01 -15.39
C LEU A 386 2.58 2.86 -15.28
N GLN A 387 2.23 2.43 -14.07
CA GLN A 387 1.16 1.45 -13.85
C GLN A 387 -0.18 1.95 -14.43
N GLY A 388 -0.52 3.23 -14.20
CA GLY A 388 -1.74 3.86 -14.73
C GLY A 388 -1.81 3.86 -16.25
N ILE A 389 -0.69 3.98 -16.94
CA ILE A 389 -0.58 3.98 -18.40
C ILE A 389 -0.24 2.60 -19.01
N ARG A 390 -0.39 1.50 -18.23
CA ARG A 390 -0.20 0.10 -18.63
C ARG A 390 1.25 -0.37 -18.74
N HIS A 391 2.21 0.42 -18.33
CA HIS A 391 3.60 0.00 -18.19
C HIS A 391 3.79 -0.65 -16.82
N THR A 392 3.72 -1.98 -16.76
CA THR A 392 3.74 -2.75 -15.50
C THR A 392 5.08 -3.40 -15.21
N VAL A 393 5.93 -3.54 -16.22
CA VAL A 393 7.22 -4.22 -16.12
C VAL A 393 8.27 -3.32 -15.47
N GLU A 394 8.38 -2.08 -15.92
CA GLU A 394 9.41 -1.13 -15.45
C GLU A 394 9.27 -0.82 -13.95
N PRO A 395 8.05 -0.56 -13.40
CA PRO A 395 7.88 -0.43 -11.95
C PRO A 395 8.27 -1.67 -11.16
N LEU A 396 7.97 -2.87 -11.69
CA LEU A 396 8.34 -4.13 -11.05
C LEU A 396 9.86 -4.34 -11.05
N LEU A 397 10.53 -4.06 -12.19
CA LEU A 397 11.99 -4.13 -12.28
C LEU A 397 12.67 -3.13 -11.34
N ALA A 398 12.12 -1.91 -11.20
CA ALA A 398 12.62 -0.96 -10.22
C ALA A 398 12.52 -1.47 -8.78
N SER A 399 11.44 -2.20 -8.43
CA SER A 399 11.31 -2.82 -7.12
C SER A 399 12.29 -3.98 -6.91
N ALA A 400 12.52 -4.79 -7.96
CA ALA A 400 13.54 -5.82 -7.92
C ALA A 400 14.95 -5.23 -7.73
N LEU A 401 15.25 -4.13 -8.42
CA LEU A 401 16.53 -3.41 -8.27
C LEU A 401 16.69 -2.85 -6.84
N GLU A 402 15.61 -2.35 -6.25
CA GLU A 402 15.60 -1.90 -4.84
C GLU A 402 15.89 -3.04 -3.88
N LEU A 403 15.27 -4.22 -4.07
CA LEU A 403 15.54 -5.41 -3.27
C LEU A 403 17.01 -5.86 -3.39
N ILE A 404 17.51 -5.94 -4.62
CA ILE A 404 18.91 -6.31 -4.88
C ILE A 404 19.86 -5.34 -4.15
N GLY A 405 19.59 -4.04 -4.25
CA GLY A 405 20.36 -3.02 -3.56
C GLY A 405 20.35 -3.22 -2.04
N LYS A 406 19.18 -3.44 -1.43
CA LYS A 406 19.05 -3.70 0.02
C LYS A 406 19.79 -4.97 0.43
N VAL A 407 19.75 -6.05 -0.36
CA VAL A 407 20.49 -7.28 -0.09
C VAL A 407 22.01 -7.05 -0.20
N ILE A 408 22.48 -6.32 -1.21
CA ILE A 408 23.89 -5.96 -1.35
C ILE A 408 24.39 -5.20 -0.12
N PHE A 409 23.62 -4.20 0.32
CA PHE A 409 23.95 -3.46 1.53
C PHE A 409 23.96 -4.36 2.77
N ALA A 410 22.94 -5.20 2.94
CA ALA A 410 22.79 -6.07 4.09
C ALA A 410 23.94 -7.09 4.21
N VAL A 411 24.30 -7.73 3.09
CA VAL A 411 25.26 -8.85 3.09
C VAL A 411 26.71 -8.37 3.05
N TRP A 412 27.03 -7.32 2.27
CA TRP A 412 28.40 -6.92 2.01
C TRP A 412 28.82 -5.59 2.66
N LEU A 413 27.94 -4.60 2.69
CA LEU A 413 28.32 -3.26 3.16
C LEU A 413 28.10 -3.08 4.67
N VAL A 414 27.04 -3.64 5.24
CA VAL A 414 26.79 -3.54 6.70
C VAL A 414 27.89 -4.24 7.50
N PRO A 415 28.41 -5.43 7.15
CA PRO A 415 29.54 -6.03 7.87
C PRO A 415 30.81 -5.20 7.86
N VAL A 416 31.04 -4.37 6.82
CA VAL A 416 32.27 -3.57 6.66
C VAL A 416 32.12 -2.17 7.28
N TRP A 417 30.98 -1.47 7.01
CA TRP A 417 30.75 -0.07 7.40
C TRP A 417 29.82 0.10 8.60
N GLY A 418 29.32 -1.01 9.15
CA GLY A 418 28.40 -1.03 10.29
C GLY A 418 27.13 -0.22 10.03
N TYR A 419 26.67 0.48 11.04
CA TYR A 419 25.42 1.23 10.99
C TYR A 419 25.40 2.37 9.93
N ARG A 420 26.55 2.90 9.55
CA ARG A 420 26.64 3.88 8.45
C ARG A 420 26.12 3.30 7.14
N ALA A 421 26.43 2.03 6.84
CA ALA A 421 25.89 1.37 5.66
C ALA A 421 24.36 1.30 5.70
N VAL A 422 23.77 1.02 6.87
CA VAL A 422 22.31 1.03 7.05
C VAL A 422 21.73 2.41 6.71
N CYS A 423 22.37 3.50 7.18
CA CYS A 423 21.91 4.86 6.91
C CYS A 423 21.97 5.23 5.42
N PHE A 424 22.94 4.73 4.65
CA PHE A 424 23.08 5.00 3.22
C PHE A 424 22.30 4.03 2.32
N CYS A 425 21.83 2.92 2.83
CA CYS A 425 21.17 1.87 2.05
C CYS A 425 19.95 2.40 1.28
N GLU A 426 18.97 2.95 1.97
CA GLU A 426 17.73 3.46 1.35
C GLU A 426 18.01 4.67 0.44
N PRO A 427 18.74 5.71 0.85
CA PRO A 427 19.08 6.83 -0.02
C PRO A 427 19.75 6.42 -1.34
N THR A 428 20.73 5.52 -1.28
CA THR A 428 21.44 5.05 -2.48
C THR A 428 20.53 4.27 -3.41
N THR A 429 19.73 3.32 -2.86
CA THR A 429 18.80 2.53 -3.64
C THR A 429 17.71 3.40 -4.27
N TRP A 430 17.20 4.42 -3.57
CA TRP A 430 16.23 5.36 -4.13
C TRP A 430 16.80 6.15 -5.31
N ILE A 431 18.04 6.63 -5.21
CA ILE A 431 18.68 7.37 -6.32
C ILE A 431 18.86 6.45 -7.54
N ILE A 432 19.33 5.22 -7.35
CA ILE A 432 19.50 4.24 -8.44
C ILE A 432 18.17 3.96 -9.12
N CYS A 433 17.14 3.63 -8.32
CA CYS A 433 15.80 3.34 -8.84
C CYS A 433 15.15 4.57 -9.48
N PHE A 434 15.39 5.79 -8.95
CA PHE A 434 14.92 7.03 -9.52
C PHE A 434 15.49 7.26 -10.92
N VAL A 435 16.81 7.09 -11.11
CA VAL A 435 17.45 7.20 -12.42
C VAL A 435 16.88 6.17 -13.39
N PHE A 436 16.72 4.91 -12.94
CA PHE A 436 16.12 3.85 -13.75
C PHE A 436 14.69 4.21 -14.22
N ILE A 437 13.85 4.69 -13.31
CA ILE A 437 12.46 5.07 -13.66
C ILE A 437 12.40 6.30 -14.55
N LEU A 438 13.29 7.27 -14.37
CA LEU A 438 13.39 8.41 -15.30
C LEU A 438 13.72 7.97 -16.72
N LEU A 439 14.66 7.03 -16.87
CA LEU A 439 15.00 6.45 -18.18
C LEU A 439 13.82 5.68 -18.77
N ALA A 440 13.06 4.94 -17.96
CA ALA A 440 11.85 4.26 -18.38
C ALA A 440 10.79 5.26 -18.88
N VAL A 441 10.52 6.33 -18.13
CA VAL A 441 9.57 7.39 -18.52
C VAL A 441 10.03 8.10 -19.80
N TRP A 442 11.33 8.34 -19.94
CA TRP A 442 11.87 8.95 -21.15
C TRP A 442 11.64 8.06 -22.39
N ARG A 443 11.80 6.73 -22.26
CA ARG A 443 11.48 5.77 -23.34
C ARG A 443 10.00 5.73 -23.68
N CYS A 444 9.11 5.87 -22.69
CA CYS A 444 7.66 5.83 -22.88
C CYS A 444 7.05 7.21 -23.16
N ARG A 445 7.86 8.24 -23.42
CA ARG A 445 7.37 9.62 -23.60
C ARG A 445 6.36 9.79 -24.75
N SER A 446 6.46 8.99 -25.81
CA SER A 446 5.50 8.96 -26.91
C SER A 446 4.09 8.59 -26.46
N ASP A 447 3.97 7.74 -25.44
CA ASP A 447 2.69 7.30 -24.90
C ASP A 447 2.00 8.37 -24.04
N LEU A 448 2.74 9.43 -23.70
CA LEU A 448 2.23 10.58 -22.94
C LEU A 448 1.79 11.76 -23.84
N GLN A 449 2.00 11.66 -25.14
CA GLN A 449 1.57 12.67 -26.10
C GLN A 449 0.13 12.34 -26.56
N ASP A 450 -0.71 13.36 -26.67
CA ASP A 450 -2.04 13.20 -27.27
C ASP A 450 -1.87 12.74 -28.72
N ALA A 451 -2.70 11.77 -29.15
CA ALA A 451 -2.75 11.39 -30.54
C ALA A 451 -3.10 12.66 -31.36
N CYS A 452 -2.29 12.97 -32.35
CA CYS A 452 -2.60 14.05 -33.29
C CYS A 452 -4.04 13.79 -33.83
N PRO A 453 -4.98 14.75 -33.75
CA PRO A 453 -6.28 14.55 -34.36
C PRO A 453 -6.04 14.21 -35.81
N PRO A 454 -6.77 13.21 -36.38
CA PRO A 454 -6.66 12.90 -37.80
C PRO A 454 -6.90 14.21 -38.55
N ASP A 455 -5.94 14.55 -39.39
CA ASP A 455 -6.00 15.73 -40.29
C ASP A 455 -7.41 15.82 -40.84
N LYS A 456 -8.14 16.90 -40.50
CA LYS A 456 -9.37 17.21 -41.21
C LYS A 456 -8.92 17.58 -42.62
N THR A 457 -8.85 16.58 -43.50
CA THR A 457 -8.81 16.86 -44.93
C THR A 457 -9.95 17.80 -45.23
N PRO A 458 -9.71 19.01 -45.73
CA PRO A 458 -10.78 19.88 -46.19
C PRO A 458 -11.48 19.17 -47.35
N ALA A 459 -12.80 19.04 -47.25
CA ALA A 459 -13.69 18.57 -48.29
C ALA A 459 -13.78 19.59 -49.44
#